data_35e8e00b4fb4beee98367e9f0b23d2bb
#
_entry.id   35e8e00b4fb4beee98367e9f0b23d2bb
#
_cell.length_a   1.000
_cell.length_b   1.000
_cell.length_c   1.000
_cell.angle_alpha   90.00
_cell.angle_beta   90.00
_cell.angle_gamma   90.00
#
_symmetry.space_group_name_H-M   'P 1'
#
loop_
_entity.id
_entity.type
_entity.pdbx_description
1 polymer ?
#
loop_
_entity_poly.entity_id
_entity_poly.type
_entity_poly.pdbx_seq_one_letter_code
_entity_poly.pdbx_strand_id
1 'polypeptide(L)'
;MSTLPTAPAATTADAPLRTVLITGTSSGIGLAAAVAAARAGWRTVATLRDTGRADALREAAAEAGVEIDIRRLDVVDEESVTAAVDGVIADYGRLDAVVNNAGAGHLGTLELESVADVREVMEVNFFGVLNVSKAALPHLRASGGRLITVTSVGGVIGQPFNEAYCAAKFAVEGYMESLAPVASSLGVSVSVIEPGAVATEFVNNIGLDLDARIAEAGPYAGALRTYIDRTVGQFTQDAAQTPAGAAEAVMQALTADRPAFRIQTSQWARDFTATKLTDQDGAAVIGMTGTWVG
;
A
#
# COMPACT_ATOMS: atom_id res chain seq x y z
N MET A 1 11.51 -42.16 46.99
CA MET A 1 10.86 -41.16 46.17
C MET A 1 11.87 -40.05 45.90
N SER A 2 12.47 -40.10 44.73
CA SER A 2 13.51 -39.12 44.32
C SER A 2 12.85 -38.08 43.45
N THR A 3 12.82 -36.83 43.92
CA THR A 3 12.30 -35.69 43.14
C THR A 3 13.39 -35.21 42.18
N LEU A 4 13.15 -35.32 40.87
CA LEU A 4 13.97 -34.74 39.82
C LEU A 4 13.82 -33.20 39.88
N PRO A 5 14.87 -32.44 39.70
CA PRO A 5 14.81 -30.99 39.64
C PRO A 5 14.21 -30.58 38.27
N THR A 6 13.16 -29.77 38.30
CA THR A 6 12.59 -29.09 37.15
C THR A 6 13.63 -28.07 36.59
N ALA A 7 14.01 -28.26 35.33
CA ALA A 7 14.83 -27.29 34.63
C ALA A 7 14.08 -25.94 34.48
N PRO A 8 14.76 -24.79 34.65
CA PRO A 8 14.13 -23.49 34.46
C PRO A 8 13.71 -23.33 32.99
N ALA A 9 12.50 -22.83 32.79
CA ALA A 9 12.01 -22.45 31.47
C ALA A 9 12.96 -21.43 30.86
N ALA A 10 13.45 -21.70 29.64
CA ALA A 10 14.28 -20.78 28.88
C ALA A 10 13.55 -19.46 28.68
N THR A 11 14.13 -18.39 29.17
CA THR A 11 13.66 -17.03 28.93
C THR A 11 13.77 -16.70 27.43
N THR A 12 12.68 -16.25 26.83
CA THR A 12 12.50 -15.91 25.39
C THR A 12 13.25 -14.61 25.02
N ALA A 13 14.41 -14.32 25.55
CA ALA A 13 15.12 -13.04 25.42
C ALA A 13 16.10 -12.95 24.23
N ASP A 14 16.13 -13.95 23.31
CA ASP A 14 17.19 -13.99 22.30
C ASP A 14 16.74 -14.29 20.87
N ALA A 15 15.48 -14.09 20.54
CA ALA A 15 15.06 -14.15 19.14
C ALA A 15 15.42 -12.85 18.43
N PRO A 16 16.16 -12.90 17.30
CA PRO A 16 16.56 -11.69 16.57
C PRO A 16 15.32 -10.91 16.15
N LEU A 17 15.40 -9.55 16.33
CA LEU A 17 14.30 -8.66 15.96
C LEU A 17 13.92 -8.86 14.48
N ARG A 18 12.62 -9.06 14.22
CA ARG A 18 12.10 -9.14 12.85
C ARG A 18 12.22 -7.79 12.16
N THR A 19 12.63 -7.81 10.90
CA THR A 19 12.86 -6.61 10.09
C THR A 19 11.76 -6.45 9.05
N VAL A 20 11.17 -5.26 8.97
CA VAL A 20 10.20 -4.88 7.93
C VAL A 20 10.71 -3.69 7.13
N LEU A 21 10.61 -3.77 5.80
CA LEU A 21 10.83 -2.65 4.88
C LEU A 21 9.48 -2.14 4.38
N ILE A 22 9.26 -0.82 4.48
CA ILE A 22 8.01 -0.17 4.07
C ILE A 22 8.34 0.92 3.06
N THR A 23 7.70 0.90 1.88
CA THR A 23 7.92 1.91 0.85
C THR A 23 6.90 3.06 0.95
N GLY A 24 7.33 4.28 0.56
CA GLY A 24 6.43 5.44 0.50
C GLY A 24 5.97 5.94 1.87
N THR A 25 6.91 6.16 2.79
CA THR A 25 6.64 6.49 4.20
C THR A 25 6.70 7.98 4.53
N SER A 26 6.73 8.88 3.52
CA SER A 26 6.76 10.32 3.76
C SER A 26 5.47 10.87 4.37
N SER A 27 4.35 10.18 4.22
CA SER A 27 3.04 10.59 4.71
C SER A 27 2.04 9.43 4.73
N GLY A 28 0.82 9.66 5.16
CA GLY A 28 -0.33 8.77 4.99
C GLY A 28 -0.16 7.39 5.62
N ILE A 29 -0.66 6.36 4.92
CA ILE A 29 -0.70 4.98 5.41
C ILE A 29 0.71 4.46 5.68
N GLY A 30 1.68 4.74 4.79
CA GLY A 30 3.06 4.26 4.93
C GLY A 30 3.75 4.80 6.17
N LEU A 31 3.58 6.10 6.46
CA LEU A 31 4.10 6.72 7.69
C LEU A 31 3.44 6.08 8.92
N ALA A 32 2.12 5.99 8.94
CA ALA A 32 1.38 5.41 10.06
C ALA A 32 1.75 3.95 10.30
N ALA A 33 1.89 3.16 9.23
CA ALA A 33 2.32 1.76 9.31
C ALA A 33 3.76 1.61 9.82
N ALA A 34 4.68 2.51 9.42
CA ALA A 34 6.06 2.50 9.89
C ALA A 34 6.14 2.73 11.40
N VAL A 35 5.44 3.74 11.91
CA VAL A 35 5.37 4.01 13.35
C VAL A 35 4.70 2.87 14.10
N ALA A 36 3.59 2.33 13.57
CA ALA A 36 2.88 1.21 14.20
C ALA A 36 3.74 -0.07 14.25
N ALA A 37 4.47 -0.38 13.19
CA ALA A 37 5.37 -1.54 13.16
C ALA A 37 6.52 -1.39 14.17
N ALA A 38 7.14 -0.21 14.27
CA ALA A 38 8.17 0.06 15.25
C ALA A 38 7.64 -0.08 16.69
N ARG A 39 6.45 0.45 16.98
CA ARG A 39 5.76 0.27 18.28
C ARG A 39 5.46 -1.19 18.61
N ALA A 40 5.20 -2.01 17.59
CA ALA A 40 4.98 -3.44 17.75
C ALA A 40 6.29 -4.25 17.88
N GLY A 41 7.45 -3.59 18.00
CA GLY A 41 8.74 -4.22 18.22
C GLY A 41 9.42 -4.75 16.95
N TRP A 42 9.00 -4.27 15.76
CA TRP A 42 9.73 -4.55 14.53
C TRP A 42 10.90 -3.59 14.35
N ARG A 43 12.02 -4.11 13.86
CA ARG A 43 13.02 -3.24 13.24
C ARG A 43 12.43 -2.71 11.94
N THR A 44 12.10 -1.42 11.93
CA THR A 44 11.37 -0.80 10.83
C THR A 44 12.33 0.01 9.97
N VAL A 45 12.43 -0.37 8.70
CA VAL A 45 13.12 0.37 7.65
C VAL A 45 12.06 1.09 6.82
N ALA A 46 11.98 2.39 6.99
CA ALA A 46 11.05 3.25 6.28
C ALA A 46 11.76 3.89 5.08
N THR A 47 11.17 3.75 3.88
CA THR A 47 11.85 4.23 2.68
C THR A 47 11.04 5.30 1.95
N LEU A 48 11.79 6.28 1.41
CA LEU A 48 11.28 7.42 0.65
C LEU A 48 12.15 7.63 -0.59
N ARG A 49 11.54 8.14 -1.66
CA ARG A 49 12.28 8.55 -2.86
C ARG A 49 13.25 9.69 -2.55
N ASP A 50 12.80 10.65 -1.74
CA ASP A 50 13.58 11.80 -1.28
C ASP A 50 13.60 11.84 0.25
N THR A 51 14.73 11.53 0.85
CA THR A 51 14.92 11.51 2.32
C THR A 51 14.88 12.92 2.94
N GLY A 52 15.00 13.99 2.16
CA GLY A 52 14.74 15.36 2.59
C GLY A 52 13.30 15.61 3.01
N ARG A 53 12.36 14.75 2.61
CA ARG A 53 10.93 14.83 2.97
C ARG A 53 10.56 13.92 4.15
N ALA A 54 11.49 13.54 4.99
CA ALA A 54 11.28 12.61 6.11
C ALA A 54 10.90 13.31 7.44
N ASP A 55 10.73 14.63 7.47
CA ASP A 55 10.53 15.37 8.72
C ASP A 55 9.27 14.92 9.47
N ALA A 56 8.14 14.79 8.77
CA ALA A 56 6.91 14.28 9.39
C ALA A 56 7.08 12.86 9.98
N LEU A 57 7.85 11.99 9.32
CA LEU A 57 8.14 10.65 9.82
C LEU A 57 9.05 10.68 11.04
N ARG A 58 10.07 11.56 11.06
CA ARG A 58 10.96 11.73 12.21
C ARG A 58 10.21 12.26 13.43
N GLU A 59 9.33 13.26 13.21
CA GLU A 59 8.48 13.84 14.25
C GLU A 59 7.55 12.77 14.84
N ALA A 60 6.81 12.04 13.99
CA ALA A 60 5.91 10.99 14.42
C ALA A 60 6.64 9.83 15.15
N ALA A 61 7.85 9.48 14.74
CA ALA A 61 8.68 8.49 15.42
C ALA A 61 9.14 9.00 16.81
N ALA A 62 9.56 10.26 16.91
CA ALA A 62 9.96 10.88 18.17
C ALA A 62 8.78 10.98 19.14
N GLU A 63 7.60 11.41 18.68
CA GLU A 63 6.37 11.46 19.49
C GLU A 63 5.96 10.07 19.99
N ALA A 64 6.16 9.05 19.15
CA ALA A 64 5.86 7.67 19.50
C ALA A 64 6.92 7.01 20.39
N GLY A 65 8.10 7.64 20.58
CA GLY A 65 9.23 7.11 21.34
C GLY A 65 9.83 5.87 20.69
N VAL A 66 9.88 5.80 19.34
CA VAL A 66 10.41 4.67 18.59
C VAL A 66 11.53 5.09 17.64
N GLU A 67 12.43 4.14 17.36
CA GLU A 67 13.48 4.31 16.36
C GLU A 67 13.04 3.72 15.02
N ILE A 68 13.26 4.45 13.93
CA ILE A 68 12.96 4.04 12.56
C ILE A 68 14.19 4.32 11.70
N ASP A 69 14.67 3.31 10.99
CA ASP A 69 15.74 3.46 10.00
C ASP A 69 15.15 4.05 8.70
N ILE A 70 15.67 5.20 8.30
CA ILE A 70 15.15 5.95 7.15
C ILE A 70 16.14 5.84 5.99
N ARG A 71 15.69 5.25 4.86
CA ARG A 71 16.55 5.04 3.68
C ARG A 71 15.92 5.61 2.41
N ARG A 72 16.78 5.93 1.44
CA ARG A 72 16.34 6.24 0.08
C ARG A 72 15.93 4.96 -0.63
N LEU A 73 14.74 4.98 -1.25
CA LEU A 73 14.29 3.97 -2.22
C LEU A 73 13.31 4.63 -3.18
N ASP A 74 13.64 4.61 -4.47
CA ASP A 74 12.74 4.94 -5.55
C ASP A 74 12.28 3.64 -6.20
N VAL A 75 10.97 3.36 -6.16
CA VAL A 75 10.41 2.08 -6.62
C VAL A 75 10.54 1.87 -8.13
N VAL A 76 10.69 2.94 -8.92
CA VAL A 76 10.87 2.86 -10.39
C VAL A 76 12.32 2.69 -10.81
N ASP A 77 13.26 2.84 -9.88
CA ASP A 77 14.70 2.69 -10.08
C ASP A 77 15.18 1.36 -9.50
N GLU A 78 15.39 0.36 -10.37
CA GLU A 78 15.80 -0.98 -9.94
C GLU A 78 17.13 -0.99 -9.17
N GLU A 79 18.08 -0.09 -9.47
CA GLU A 79 19.34 0.03 -8.75
C GLU A 79 19.10 0.57 -7.33
N SER A 80 18.24 1.57 -7.19
CA SER A 80 17.82 2.12 -5.90
C SER A 80 17.14 1.05 -5.03
N VAL A 81 16.24 0.26 -5.63
CA VAL A 81 15.56 -0.84 -4.94
C VAL A 81 16.55 -1.90 -4.45
N THR A 82 17.44 -2.36 -5.34
CA THR A 82 18.45 -3.37 -5.01
C THR A 82 19.37 -2.89 -3.91
N ALA A 83 19.89 -1.67 -4.02
CA ALA A 83 20.78 -1.08 -3.01
C ALA A 83 20.10 -0.95 -1.63
N ALA A 84 18.81 -0.60 -1.59
CA ALA A 84 18.08 -0.50 -0.33
C ALA A 84 17.87 -1.88 0.32
N VAL A 85 17.47 -2.89 -0.45
CA VAL A 85 17.25 -4.26 0.06
C VAL A 85 18.57 -4.89 0.50
N ASP A 86 19.63 -4.80 -0.30
CA ASP A 86 20.96 -5.33 0.03
C ASP A 86 21.53 -4.65 1.28
N GLY A 87 21.32 -3.33 1.41
CA GLY A 87 21.71 -2.59 2.62
C GLY A 87 21.00 -3.07 3.87
N VAL A 88 19.69 -3.42 3.78
CA VAL A 88 18.94 -4.02 4.91
C VAL A 88 19.55 -5.37 5.30
N ILE A 89 19.89 -6.18 4.32
CA ILE A 89 20.49 -7.50 4.58
C ILE A 89 21.90 -7.36 5.14
N ALA A 90 22.71 -6.44 4.62
CA ALA A 90 24.07 -6.19 5.13
C ALA A 90 24.06 -5.74 6.59
N ASP A 91 23.15 -4.83 6.97
CA ASP A 91 23.10 -4.26 8.32
C ASP A 91 22.41 -5.17 9.34
N TYR A 92 21.39 -5.92 8.91
CA TYR A 92 20.49 -6.63 9.83
C TYR A 92 20.47 -8.15 9.64
N GLY A 93 21.04 -8.66 8.57
CA GLY A 93 21.13 -10.10 8.28
C GLY A 93 19.82 -10.75 7.89
N ARG A 94 18.68 -10.03 7.89
CA ARG A 94 17.35 -10.60 7.62
C ARG A 94 16.34 -9.55 7.15
N LEU A 95 15.38 -10.03 6.38
CA LEU A 95 14.18 -9.28 6.00
C LEU A 95 12.97 -10.21 6.19
N ASP A 96 12.05 -9.86 7.07
CA ASP A 96 10.91 -10.69 7.46
C ASP A 96 9.60 -10.23 6.85
N ALA A 97 9.52 -8.96 6.47
CA ALA A 97 8.35 -8.45 5.79
C ALA A 97 8.72 -7.29 4.85
N VAL A 98 7.95 -7.18 3.77
CA VAL A 98 7.93 -5.99 2.91
C VAL A 98 6.50 -5.49 2.82
N VAL A 99 6.35 -4.17 2.94
CA VAL A 99 5.11 -3.45 2.68
C VAL A 99 5.31 -2.56 1.46
N ASN A 100 4.81 -2.99 0.31
CA ASN A 100 4.69 -2.16 -0.89
C ASN A 100 3.55 -1.18 -0.68
N ASN A 101 3.86 0.03 -0.24
CA ASN A 101 2.86 1.08 -0.01
C ASN A 101 3.06 2.28 -0.94
N ALA A 102 4.25 2.49 -1.48
CA ALA A 102 4.49 3.56 -2.44
C ALA A 102 3.51 3.49 -3.62
N GLY A 103 2.93 4.63 -3.95
CA GLY A 103 1.99 4.78 -5.05
C GLY A 103 1.68 6.24 -5.31
N ALA A 104 1.12 6.51 -6.48
CA ALA A 104 0.69 7.84 -6.90
C ALA A 104 -0.76 7.83 -7.35
N GLY A 105 -1.51 8.88 -7.00
CA GLY A 105 -2.85 9.12 -7.53
C GLY A 105 -2.80 9.56 -8.99
N HIS A 106 -3.94 9.45 -9.65
CA HIS A 106 -4.12 9.91 -11.02
C HIS A 106 -5.54 10.47 -11.22
N LEU A 107 -5.68 11.39 -12.15
CA LEU A 107 -6.96 11.93 -12.59
C LEU A 107 -6.91 12.19 -14.09
N GLY A 108 -7.60 11.38 -14.86
CA GLY A 108 -7.63 11.47 -16.31
C GLY A 108 -8.62 10.48 -16.90
N THR A 109 -8.90 10.62 -18.20
CA THR A 109 -9.67 9.65 -18.97
C THR A 109 -9.06 9.52 -20.36
N LEU A 110 -9.31 8.40 -21.02
CA LEU A 110 -8.62 7.95 -22.22
C LEU A 110 -8.45 9.03 -23.32
N GLU A 111 -9.45 9.89 -23.51
CA GLU A 111 -9.40 10.94 -24.57
C GLU A 111 -8.66 12.21 -24.10
N LEU A 112 -8.49 12.41 -22.79
CA LEU A 112 -7.86 13.60 -22.22
C LEU A 112 -6.40 13.38 -21.80
N GLU A 113 -5.86 12.20 -22.02
CA GLU A 113 -4.50 11.83 -21.63
C GLU A 113 -3.78 11.05 -22.73
N SER A 114 -2.47 11.08 -22.71
CA SER A 114 -1.67 10.27 -23.61
C SER A 114 -1.44 8.85 -23.06
N VAL A 115 -1.15 7.90 -23.95
CA VAL A 115 -0.73 6.54 -23.51
C VAL A 115 0.60 6.61 -22.71
N ALA A 116 1.40 7.66 -22.87
CA ALA A 116 2.60 7.86 -22.08
C ALA A 116 2.25 8.16 -20.61
N ASP A 117 1.25 9.02 -20.35
CA ASP A 117 0.77 9.31 -18.99
C ASP A 117 0.27 8.02 -18.30
N VAL A 118 -0.48 7.19 -19.03
CA VAL A 118 -0.93 5.88 -18.51
C VAL A 118 0.27 4.99 -18.14
N ARG A 119 1.33 4.97 -18.97
CA ARG A 119 2.55 4.21 -18.66
C ARG A 119 3.24 4.70 -17.40
N GLU A 120 3.35 6.02 -17.19
CA GLU A 120 3.93 6.59 -15.97
C GLU A 120 3.17 6.17 -14.72
N VAL A 121 1.83 6.12 -14.78
CA VAL A 121 1.01 5.60 -13.68
C VAL A 121 1.30 4.12 -13.41
N MET A 122 1.45 3.32 -14.46
CA MET A 122 1.81 1.91 -14.36
C MET A 122 3.22 1.71 -13.79
N GLU A 123 4.20 2.55 -14.17
CA GLU A 123 5.58 2.45 -13.66
C GLU A 123 5.62 2.53 -12.13
N VAL A 124 4.93 3.49 -11.54
CA VAL A 124 4.94 3.66 -10.08
C VAL A 124 4.06 2.60 -9.39
N ASN A 125 2.80 2.44 -9.85
CA ASN A 125 1.79 1.70 -9.10
C ASN A 125 1.81 0.19 -9.35
N PHE A 126 2.42 -0.27 -10.45
CA PHE A 126 2.53 -1.69 -10.80
C PHE A 126 3.99 -2.15 -10.89
N PHE A 127 4.79 -1.60 -11.80
CA PHE A 127 6.18 -2.06 -11.96
C PHE A 127 7.04 -1.76 -10.73
N GLY A 128 6.83 -0.64 -10.05
CA GLY A 128 7.47 -0.34 -8.78
C GLY A 128 7.20 -1.38 -7.70
N VAL A 129 5.98 -1.91 -7.62
CA VAL A 129 5.64 -3.02 -6.72
C VAL A 129 6.40 -4.30 -7.12
N LEU A 130 6.51 -4.58 -8.43
CA LEU A 130 7.24 -5.75 -8.92
C LEU A 130 8.74 -5.65 -8.62
N ASN A 131 9.35 -4.48 -8.85
CA ASN A 131 10.77 -4.26 -8.59
C ASN A 131 11.12 -4.57 -7.13
N VAL A 132 10.38 -3.98 -6.20
CA VAL A 132 10.60 -4.19 -4.75
C VAL A 132 10.32 -5.65 -4.36
N SER A 133 9.21 -6.22 -4.85
CA SER A 133 8.86 -7.62 -4.55
C SER A 133 9.90 -8.59 -5.05
N LYS A 134 10.41 -8.40 -6.28
CA LYS A 134 11.43 -9.24 -6.91
C LYS A 134 12.74 -9.22 -6.12
N ALA A 135 13.20 -8.04 -5.71
CA ALA A 135 14.42 -7.90 -4.90
C ALA A 135 14.26 -8.53 -3.51
N ALA A 136 13.09 -8.41 -2.88
CA ALA A 136 12.85 -8.87 -1.53
C ALA A 136 12.54 -10.37 -1.42
N LEU A 137 11.89 -10.98 -2.42
CA LEU A 137 11.38 -12.36 -2.35
C LEU A 137 12.42 -13.42 -1.94
N PRO A 138 13.69 -13.41 -2.39
CA PRO A 138 14.69 -14.38 -1.93
C PRO A 138 14.92 -14.32 -0.41
N HIS A 139 14.90 -13.13 0.16
CA HIS A 139 15.11 -12.88 1.59
C HIS A 139 13.87 -13.23 2.41
N LEU A 140 12.67 -12.89 1.91
CA LEU A 140 11.41 -13.30 2.53
C LEU A 140 11.27 -14.83 2.56
N ARG A 141 11.68 -15.52 1.50
CA ARG A 141 11.71 -16.98 1.47
C ARG A 141 12.68 -17.56 2.51
N ALA A 142 13.85 -16.94 2.69
CA ALA A 142 14.83 -17.38 3.68
C ALA A 142 14.33 -17.21 5.12
N SER A 143 13.48 -16.21 5.39
CA SER A 143 12.92 -15.92 6.71
C SER A 143 11.53 -16.54 6.97
N GLY A 144 10.87 -17.14 5.96
CA GLY A 144 9.45 -17.50 6.03
C GLY A 144 8.57 -16.26 6.20
N GLY A 145 8.90 -15.20 5.48
CA GLY A 145 8.40 -13.84 5.68
C GLY A 145 7.08 -13.52 4.98
N ARG A 146 6.82 -12.22 4.82
CA ARG A 146 5.53 -11.68 4.36
C ARG A 146 5.72 -10.62 3.29
N LEU A 147 4.97 -10.75 2.20
CA LEU A 147 4.84 -9.73 1.16
C LEU A 147 3.45 -9.09 1.27
N ILE A 148 3.40 -7.83 1.69
CA ILE A 148 2.16 -7.08 1.90
C ILE A 148 2.14 -5.96 0.87
N THR A 149 1.03 -5.79 0.15
CA THR A 149 0.91 -4.76 -0.89
C THR A 149 -0.35 -3.93 -0.66
N VAL A 150 -0.17 -2.62 -0.51
CA VAL A 150 -1.29 -1.68 -0.41
C VAL A 150 -1.79 -1.40 -1.83
N THR A 151 -2.97 -1.92 -2.11
CA THR A 151 -3.69 -1.72 -3.38
C THR A 151 -4.72 -0.60 -3.24
N SER A 152 -5.98 -0.88 -3.46
CA SER A 152 -7.11 0.04 -3.29
C SER A 152 -8.41 -0.72 -3.56
N VAL A 153 -9.54 -0.24 -3.09
CA VAL A 153 -10.85 -0.63 -3.64
C VAL A 153 -10.92 -0.36 -5.16
N GLY A 154 -10.11 0.59 -5.66
CA GLY A 154 -9.90 0.84 -7.10
C GLY A 154 -9.12 -0.27 -7.82
N GLY A 155 -8.55 -1.24 -7.11
CA GLY A 155 -8.00 -2.48 -7.67
C GLY A 155 -9.04 -3.58 -7.87
N VAL A 156 -10.26 -3.38 -7.36
CA VAL A 156 -11.39 -4.31 -7.48
C VAL A 156 -12.49 -3.72 -8.35
N ILE A 157 -12.79 -2.43 -8.20
CA ILE A 157 -13.84 -1.71 -8.94
C ILE A 157 -13.22 -0.54 -9.70
N GLY A 158 -13.42 -0.49 -11.03
CA GLY A 158 -13.03 0.64 -11.87
C GLY A 158 -13.81 1.91 -11.50
N GLN A 159 -13.12 3.04 -11.49
CA GLN A 159 -13.69 4.34 -11.12
C GLN A 159 -13.53 5.30 -12.30
N PRO A 160 -14.60 6.07 -12.65
CA PRO A 160 -14.50 7.07 -13.72
C PRO A 160 -13.37 8.06 -13.47
N PHE A 161 -12.77 8.59 -14.53
CA PHE A 161 -11.65 9.54 -14.48
C PHE A 161 -10.43 9.07 -13.67
N ASN A 162 -10.34 7.77 -13.40
CA ASN A 162 -9.25 7.14 -12.66
C ASN A 162 -8.80 5.82 -13.31
N GLU A 163 -9.02 5.70 -14.62
CA GLU A 163 -8.88 4.47 -15.38
C GLU A 163 -7.45 3.92 -15.30
N ALA A 164 -6.44 4.78 -15.48
CA ALA A 164 -5.03 4.38 -15.44
C ALA A 164 -4.61 3.88 -14.05
N TYR A 165 -5.03 4.58 -13.00
CA TYR A 165 -4.79 4.16 -11.61
C TYR A 165 -5.48 2.84 -11.28
N CYS A 166 -6.78 2.73 -11.61
CA CYS A 166 -7.52 1.50 -11.40
C CYS A 166 -6.88 0.33 -12.15
N ALA A 167 -6.52 0.53 -13.44
CA ALA A 167 -5.86 -0.51 -14.24
C ALA A 167 -4.55 -0.99 -13.57
N ALA A 168 -3.73 -0.07 -13.05
CA ALA A 168 -2.51 -0.43 -12.33
C ALA A 168 -2.80 -1.22 -11.04
N LYS A 169 -3.80 -0.81 -10.26
CA LYS A 169 -4.18 -1.52 -9.03
C LYS A 169 -4.84 -2.88 -9.32
N PHE A 170 -5.66 -3.01 -10.38
CA PHE A 170 -6.15 -4.31 -10.87
C PHE A 170 -5.01 -5.23 -11.28
N ALA A 171 -3.99 -4.68 -11.99
CA ALA A 171 -2.83 -5.46 -12.38
C ALA A 171 -2.08 -6.00 -11.16
N VAL A 172 -1.91 -5.19 -10.11
CA VAL A 172 -1.30 -5.63 -8.83
C VAL A 172 -2.14 -6.71 -8.16
N GLU A 173 -3.47 -6.53 -8.06
CA GLU A 173 -4.37 -7.52 -7.46
C GLU A 173 -4.23 -8.88 -8.16
N GLY A 174 -4.36 -8.92 -9.50
CA GLY A 174 -4.26 -10.15 -10.27
C GLY A 174 -2.87 -10.79 -10.18
N TYR A 175 -1.80 -9.96 -10.16
CA TYR A 175 -0.44 -10.45 -10.03
C TYR A 175 -0.17 -11.08 -8.66
N MET A 176 -0.58 -10.39 -7.57
CA MET A 176 -0.40 -10.88 -6.20
C MET A 176 -1.26 -12.11 -5.91
N GLU A 177 -2.47 -12.17 -6.44
CA GLU A 177 -3.34 -13.35 -6.33
C GLU A 177 -2.72 -14.59 -6.99
N SER A 178 -2.15 -14.40 -8.18
CA SER A 178 -1.46 -15.48 -8.90
C SER A 178 -0.14 -15.88 -8.22
N LEU A 179 0.57 -14.92 -7.61
CA LEU A 179 1.82 -15.17 -6.89
C LEU A 179 1.58 -15.88 -5.55
N ALA A 180 0.47 -15.60 -4.87
CA ALA A 180 0.23 -16.07 -3.51
C ALA A 180 0.37 -17.59 -3.32
N PRO A 181 -0.23 -18.48 -4.14
CA PRO A 181 -0.04 -19.91 -4.00
C PRO A 181 1.42 -20.36 -4.28
N VAL A 182 2.11 -19.72 -5.21
CA VAL A 182 3.53 -20.02 -5.52
C VAL A 182 4.42 -19.62 -4.35
N ALA A 183 4.25 -18.39 -3.82
CA ALA A 183 5.01 -17.90 -2.67
C ALA A 183 4.73 -18.73 -1.41
N SER A 184 3.49 -19.11 -1.18
CA SER A 184 3.06 -19.94 -0.04
C SER A 184 3.72 -21.33 -0.06
N SER A 185 3.94 -21.94 -1.24
CA SER A 185 4.65 -23.22 -1.35
C SER A 185 6.12 -23.13 -0.93
N LEU A 186 6.65 -21.89 -0.81
CA LEU A 186 8.00 -21.58 -0.38
C LEU A 186 8.03 -20.88 1.00
N GLY A 187 6.92 -20.91 1.74
CA GLY A 187 6.82 -20.38 3.09
C GLY A 187 6.62 -18.86 3.19
N VAL A 188 6.34 -18.16 2.07
CA VAL A 188 6.08 -16.72 2.06
C VAL A 188 4.57 -16.45 2.02
N SER A 189 4.06 -15.66 2.96
CA SER A 189 2.68 -15.20 2.94
C SER A 189 2.55 -13.95 2.08
N VAL A 190 1.51 -13.89 1.24
CA VAL A 190 1.18 -12.73 0.41
C VAL A 190 -0.17 -12.17 0.85
N SER A 191 -0.24 -10.85 1.06
CA SER A 191 -1.49 -10.17 1.38
C SER A 191 -1.61 -8.87 0.59
N VAL A 192 -2.84 -8.50 0.21
CA VAL A 192 -3.19 -7.20 -0.36
C VAL A 192 -4.10 -6.45 0.60
N ILE A 193 -3.85 -5.16 0.75
CA ILE A 193 -4.63 -4.24 1.57
C ILE A 193 -5.42 -3.36 0.62
N GLU A 194 -6.72 -3.30 0.80
CA GLU A 194 -7.66 -2.58 -0.08
C GLU A 194 -8.28 -1.36 0.66
N PRO A 195 -7.57 -0.20 0.71
CA PRO A 195 -8.15 1.02 1.28
C PRO A 195 -9.25 1.60 0.40
N GLY A 196 -10.25 2.19 1.07
CA GLY A 196 -11.14 3.19 0.47
C GLY A 196 -10.50 4.59 0.51
N ALA A 197 -11.34 5.64 0.69
CA ALA A 197 -10.84 6.98 0.90
C ALA A 197 -10.13 7.08 2.26
N VAL A 198 -8.89 7.55 2.24
CA VAL A 198 -8.07 7.80 3.44
C VAL A 198 -7.63 9.26 3.42
N ALA A 199 -7.79 9.98 4.53
CA ALA A 199 -7.42 11.39 4.66
C ALA A 199 -5.88 11.52 4.66
N THR A 200 -5.31 11.63 3.47
CA THR A 200 -3.87 11.72 3.23
C THR A 200 -3.58 12.77 2.17
N GLU A 201 -2.32 13.16 2.03
CA GLU A 201 -1.85 14.01 0.92
C GLU A 201 -1.94 13.34 -0.47
N PHE A 202 -2.53 12.14 -0.57
CA PHE A 202 -2.60 11.38 -1.81
C PHE A 202 -3.31 12.13 -2.94
N VAL A 203 -4.41 12.79 -2.63
CA VAL A 203 -5.15 13.63 -3.60
C VAL A 203 -4.37 14.92 -3.91
N ASN A 204 -3.81 15.57 -2.88
CA ASN A 204 -3.02 16.78 -3.06
C ASN A 204 -1.73 16.53 -3.86
N ASN A 205 -1.14 15.34 -3.72
CA ASN A 205 0.05 14.93 -4.45
C ASN A 205 -0.18 14.65 -5.94
N ILE A 206 -1.44 14.64 -6.42
CA ILE A 206 -1.73 14.61 -7.87
C ILE A 206 -1.21 15.89 -8.54
N GLY A 207 -1.14 17.00 -7.78
CA GLY A 207 -0.49 18.25 -8.24
C GLY A 207 -1.20 18.96 -9.39
N LEU A 208 -2.50 18.69 -9.60
CA LEU A 208 -3.31 19.26 -10.67
C LEU A 208 -4.05 20.51 -10.20
N ASP A 209 -4.06 21.54 -11.04
CA ASP A 209 -5.05 22.61 -10.97
C ASP A 209 -6.40 22.05 -11.50
N LEU A 210 -7.30 21.73 -10.57
CA LEU A 210 -8.58 21.08 -10.90
C LEU A 210 -9.48 21.98 -11.75
N ASP A 211 -9.48 23.30 -11.51
CA ASP A 211 -10.28 24.24 -12.30
C ASP A 211 -9.75 24.37 -13.74
N ALA A 212 -8.42 24.45 -13.90
CA ALA A 212 -7.79 24.43 -15.22
C ALA A 212 -8.08 23.11 -15.95
N ARG A 213 -8.00 21.97 -15.24
CA ARG A 213 -8.28 20.65 -15.82
C ARG A 213 -9.72 20.52 -16.30
N ILE A 214 -10.70 21.03 -15.52
CA ILE A 214 -12.10 21.06 -15.93
C ILE A 214 -12.30 21.98 -17.15
N ALA A 215 -11.67 23.15 -17.19
CA ALA A 215 -11.77 24.08 -18.32
C ALA A 215 -11.24 23.47 -19.63
N GLU A 216 -10.21 22.65 -19.57
CA GLU A 216 -9.59 21.96 -20.70
C GLU A 216 -10.32 20.67 -21.11
N ALA A 217 -11.22 20.15 -20.29
CA ALA A 217 -11.86 18.84 -20.49
C ALA A 217 -12.91 18.80 -21.61
N GLY A 218 -13.23 19.94 -22.24
CA GLY A 218 -14.16 19.99 -23.36
C GLY A 218 -15.52 19.34 -23.07
N PRO A 219 -15.95 18.32 -23.82
CA PRO A 219 -17.24 17.66 -23.61
C PRO A 219 -17.31 16.90 -22.27
N TYR A 220 -16.18 16.60 -21.65
CA TYR A 220 -16.10 15.89 -20.35
C TYR A 220 -16.23 16.81 -19.15
N ALA A 221 -16.20 18.14 -19.32
CA ALA A 221 -16.11 19.11 -18.22
C ALA A 221 -17.20 18.96 -17.16
N GLY A 222 -18.46 18.70 -17.58
CA GLY A 222 -19.59 18.50 -16.67
C GLY A 222 -19.44 17.24 -15.82
N ALA A 223 -19.15 16.11 -16.46
CA ALA A 223 -18.96 14.83 -15.81
C ALA A 223 -17.71 14.85 -14.88
N LEU A 224 -16.61 15.47 -15.33
CA LEU A 224 -15.40 15.61 -14.54
C LEU A 224 -15.64 16.46 -13.29
N ARG A 225 -16.37 17.57 -13.38
CA ARG A 225 -16.74 18.39 -12.22
C ARG A 225 -17.55 17.58 -11.22
N THR A 226 -18.59 16.88 -11.67
CA THR A 226 -19.43 16.03 -10.80
C THR A 226 -18.59 14.97 -10.07
N TYR A 227 -17.66 14.32 -10.79
CA TYR A 227 -16.75 13.35 -10.21
C TYR A 227 -15.80 13.98 -9.17
N ILE A 228 -15.20 15.13 -9.48
CA ILE A 228 -14.29 15.85 -8.57
C ILE A 228 -15.02 16.25 -7.29
N ASP A 229 -16.20 16.90 -7.41
CA ASP A 229 -16.98 17.37 -6.25
C ASP A 229 -17.34 16.20 -5.33
N ARG A 230 -17.76 15.07 -5.89
CA ARG A 230 -18.00 13.82 -5.15
C ARG A 230 -16.72 13.31 -4.46
N THR A 231 -15.61 13.24 -5.19
CA THR A 231 -14.35 12.68 -4.70
C THR A 231 -13.78 13.54 -3.57
N VAL A 232 -13.73 14.86 -3.76
CA VAL A 232 -13.29 15.79 -2.71
C VAL A 232 -14.11 15.61 -1.45
N GLY A 233 -15.44 15.47 -1.55
CA GLY A 233 -16.32 15.20 -0.42
C GLY A 233 -15.99 13.88 0.32
N GLN A 234 -15.50 12.86 -0.37
CA GLN A 234 -15.12 11.58 0.24
C GLN A 234 -13.77 11.62 0.98
N PHE A 235 -12.88 12.53 0.60
CA PHE A 235 -11.55 12.67 1.21
C PHE A 235 -11.50 13.73 2.32
N THR A 236 -12.65 14.29 2.74
CA THR A 236 -12.70 15.16 3.92
C THR A 236 -12.35 14.39 5.19
N GLN A 237 -11.83 15.08 6.20
CA GLN A 237 -11.46 14.47 7.48
C GLN A 237 -12.62 13.74 8.19
N ASP A 238 -13.85 14.21 7.98
CA ASP A 238 -15.05 13.63 8.59
C ASP A 238 -15.56 12.38 7.85
N ALA A 239 -15.30 12.25 6.55
CA ALA A 239 -15.79 11.16 5.71
C ALA A 239 -14.73 10.08 5.45
N ALA A 240 -13.46 10.47 5.35
CA ALA A 240 -12.36 9.56 5.06
C ALA A 240 -11.88 8.83 6.31
N GLN A 241 -11.35 7.64 6.10
CA GLN A 241 -10.64 6.90 7.13
C GLN A 241 -9.32 7.63 7.49
N THR A 242 -8.91 7.59 8.76
CA THR A 242 -7.59 8.12 9.14
C THR A 242 -6.46 7.22 8.63
N PRO A 243 -5.25 7.78 8.36
CA PRO A 243 -4.08 6.98 8.01
C PRO A 243 -3.77 5.89 9.04
N ALA A 244 -3.91 6.20 10.33
CA ALA A 244 -3.70 5.23 11.41
C ALA A 244 -4.71 4.08 11.35
N GLY A 245 -6.01 4.37 11.13
CA GLY A 245 -7.02 3.35 10.97
C GLY A 245 -6.80 2.46 9.75
N ALA A 246 -6.32 3.02 8.64
CA ALA A 246 -5.97 2.23 7.46
C ALA A 246 -4.71 1.35 7.70
N ALA A 247 -3.74 1.86 8.46
CA ALA A 247 -2.54 1.12 8.83
C ALA A 247 -2.81 -0.08 9.73
N GLU A 248 -3.95 -0.14 10.45
CA GLU A 248 -4.35 -1.31 11.23
C GLU A 248 -4.46 -2.58 10.36
N ALA A 249 -4.96 -2.44 9.12
CA ALA A 249 -5.02 -3.56 8.18
C ALA A 249 -3.62 -4.04 7.76
N VAL A 250 -2.66 -3.13 7.59
CA VAL A 250 -1.24 -3.47 7.36
C VAL A 250 -0.70 -4.22 8.57
N MET A 251 -0.97 -3.74 9.78
CA MET A 251 -0.52 -4.38 11.01
C MET A 251 -1.17 -5.76 11.20
N GLN A 252 -2.44 -5.92 10.84
CA GLN A 252 -3.11 -7.22 10.82
C GLN A 252 -2.37 -8.21 9.91
N ALA A 253 -2.04 -7.80 8.67
CA ALA A 253 -1.26 -8.63 7.75
C ALA A 253 0.15 -8.93 8.29
N LEU A 254 0.76 -7.96 8.99
CA LEU A 254 2.12 -8.06 9.52
C LEU A 254 2.22 -8.98 10.75
N THR A 255 1.18 -9.07 11.58
CA THR A 255 1.25 -9.73 12.89
C THR A 255 0.41 -10.99 13.02
N ALA A 256 -0.65 -11.19 12.24
CA ALA A 256 -1.49 -12.38 12.33
C ALA A 256 -0.69 -13.66 12.01
N ASP A 257 -0.98 -14.76 12.69
CA ASP A 257 -0.35 -16.07 12.42
C ASP A 257 -0.64 -16.54 10.99
N ARG A 258 -1.86 -16.34 10.52
CA ARG A 258 -2.32 -16.65 9.16
C ARG A 258 -3.06 -15.45 8.59
N PRO A 259 -2.35 -14.51 7.97
CA PRO A 259 -2.98 -13.34 7.40
C PRO A 259 -3.88 -13.72 6.21
N ALA A 260 -5.03 -13.06 6.11
CA ALA A 260 -5.87 -13.17 4.92
C ALA A 260 -5.15 -12.64 3.68
N PHE A 261 -5.47 -13.17 2.52
CA PHE A 261 -4.93 -12.65 1.26
C PHE A 261 -5.45 -11.22 1.00
N ARG A 262 -6.78 -10.97 1.11
CA ARG A 262 -7.38 -9.63 0.97
C ARG A 262 -7.87 -9.08 2.30
N ILE A 263 -7.49 -7.84 2.60
CA ILE A 263 -7.87 -7.14 3.82
C ILE A 263 -8.35 -5.73 3.45
N GLN A 264 -9.65 -5.50 3.51
CA GLN A 264 -10.25 -4.19 3.36
C GLN A 264 -10.08 -3.39 4.65
N THR A 265 -9.77 -2.10 4.53
CA THR A 265 -9.45 -1.25 5.69
C THR A 265 -10.67 -0.77 6.47
N SER A 266 -11.87 -0.88 5.93
CA SER A 266 -13.11 -0.42 6.56
C SER A 266 -14.32 -1.28 6.16
N GLN A 267 -15.43 -1.14 6.88
CA GLN A 267 -16.68 -1.78 6.50
C GLN A 267 -17.18 -1.27 5.14
N TRP A 268 -17.07 0.04 4.90
CA TRP A 268 -17.44 0.62 3.61
C TRP A 268 -16.63 -0.03 2.46
N ALA A 269 -15.32 -0.21 2.64
CA ALA A 269 -14.49 -0.83 1.61
C ALA A 269 -14.92 -2.30 1.36
N ARG A 270 -15.30 -3.05 2.40
CA ARG A 270 -15.85 -4.41 2.25
C ARG A 270 -17.13 -4.43 1.45
N ASP A 271 -18.09 -3.58 1.82
CA ASP A 271 -19.40 -3.53 1.17
C ASP A 271 -19.26 -3.06 -0.29
N PHE A 272 -18.38 -2.10 -0.54
CA PHE A 272 -18.10 -1.59 -1.88
C PHE A 272 -17.49 -2.68 -2.78
N THR A 273 -16.43 -3.37 -2.34
CA THR A 273 -15.79 -4.41 -3.14
C THR A 273 -16.67 -5.64 -3.32
N ALA A 274 -17.53 -5.96 -2.35
CA ALA A 274 -18.49 -7.07 -2.45
C ALA A 274 -19.43 -6.94 -3.65
N THR A 275 -19.78 -5.72 -4.06
CA THR A 275 -20.63 -5.48 -5.25
C THR A 275 -20.04 -6.15 -6.50
N LYS A 276 -18.72 -6.02 -6.70
CA LYS A 276 -18.02 -6.60 -7.86
C LYS A 276 -18.03 -8.12 -7.87
N LEU A 277 -17.89 -8.74 -6.72
CA LEU A 277 -17.74 -10.20 -6.62
C LEU A 277 -19.02 -10.97 -7.00
N THR A 278 -20.17 -10.32 -6.97
CA THR A 278 -21.48 -10.89 -7.36
C THR A 278 -22.00 -10.39 -8.70
N ASP A 279 -21.34 -9.40 -9.30
CA ASP A 279 -21.75 -8.70 -10.54
C ASP A 279 -21.14 -9.37 -11.77
N GLN A 280 -21.80 -10.41 -12.28
CA GLN A 280 -21.26 -11.21 -13.39
C GLN A 280 -21.30 -10.50 -14.74
N ASP A 281 -22.31 -9.64 -14.97
CA ASP A 281 -22.50 -8.92 -16.24
C ASP A 281 -21.99 -7.47 -16.21
N GLY A 282 -21.55 -6.98 -15.05
CA GLY A 282 -21.04 -5.64 -14.87
C GLY A 282 -22.09 -4.56 -14.64
N ALA A 283 -23.38 -4.92 -14.68
CA ALA A 283 -24.48 -3.95 -14.64
C ALA A 283 -24.54 -3.19 -13.31
N ALA A 284 -24.31 -3.87 -12.19
CA ALA A 284 -24.35 -3.26 -10.86
C ALA A 284 -23.20 -2.25 -10.67
N VAL A 285 -21.97 -2.63 -11.06
CA VAL A 285 -20.79 -1.76 -10.97
C VAL A 285 -20.96 -0.54 -11.88
N ILE A 286 -21.33 -0.75 -13.17
CA ILE A 286 -21.49 0.35 -14.12
C ILE A 286 -22.65 1.27 -13.72
N GLY A 287 -23.76 0.71 -13.24
CA GLY A 287 -24.89 1.51 -12.75
C GLY A 287 -24.52 2.36 -11.53
N MET A 288 -23.79 1.79 -10.57
CA MET A 288 -23.31 2.49 -9.40
C MET A 288 -22.32 3.60 -9.76
N THR A 289 -21.27 3.30 -10.51
CA THR A 289 -20.21 4.27 -10.86
C THR A 289 -20.68 5.30 -11.88
N GLY A 290 -21.68 4.98 -12.71
CA GLY A 290 -22.34 5.91 -13.62
C GLY A 290 -22.95 7.12 -12.89
N THR A 291 -23.47 6.92 -11.67
CA THR A 291 -24.01 8.03 -10.86
C THR A 291 -22.93 9.03 -10.38
N TRP A 292 -21.65 8.72 -10.58
CA TRP A 292 -20.54 9.59 -10.16
C TRP A 292 -20.21 10.67 -11.19
N VAL A 293 -20.73 10.52 -12.39
CA VAL A 293 -20.45 11.40 -13.53
C VAL A 293 -21.69 12.13 -14.06
N GLY A 294 -22.87 11.93 -13.44
CA GLY A 294 -24.14 12.65 -13.73
C GLY A 294 -25.28 11.76 -14.09
#